data_afee5003817b5573438d614b195e98e3
#
_entry.id   afee5003817b5573438d614b195e98e3
#
_cell.length_a   1.000
_cell.length_b   1.000
_cell.length_c   1.000
_cell.angle_alpha   90.00
_cell.angle_beta   90.00
_cell.angle_gamma   90.00
#
_symmetry.space_group_name_H-M   'P 1'
#
loop_
_entity.id
_entity.type
_entity.pdbx_description
1 polymer ?
#
loop_
_entity_poly.entity_id
_entity_poly.type
_entity_poly.pdbx_seq_one_letter_code
_entity_poly.pdbx_strand_id
1 'polypeptide(L)'
;IHDDVYNSSGKLKHENDRRPEAYEEKTYTVRGKSQKYNKNTRNIVALSGAGDLIAFGIKPKAMINESDYPEYFKGTEILENSQPFDKEEIRKYKPDLIFVYEKMSENDQKKLREIAPVIPLLSNSFSEEERLRQIQEIFDLDESFVMEKINYVKDLKTKYLNAIKKLVKETTTLTFFCVTDGITILKTDAWYFNYIAYKELGIKMLQTVYDEINRPGVLPFSPLSPETIREYEGDINICVDLSGTVNKFSNKGNRDRAAAWKFMSSVKNNTIRCIPAKIYATKELISLNDQYGLIYSAIKYKSEKSK
;
A
#
# COMPACT_ATOMS: atom_id res chain seq x y z
N ILE A 1 -4.39 0.77 -15.79
CA ILE A 1 -2.94 0.98 -15.52
C ILE A 1 -2.11 -0.05 -16.27
N HIS A 2 -2.50 -1.34 -16.30
CA HIS A 2 -1.70 -2.36 -17.01
C HIS A 2 -1.46 -1.95 -18.47
N ASP A 3 -2.51 -1.58 -19.19
CA ASP A 3 -2.42 -1.15 -20.59
C ASP A 3 -1.70 0.20 -20.77
N ASP A 4 -1.59 1.00 -19.71
CA ASP A 4 -0.85 2.26 -19.71
C ASP A 4 0.64 2.07 -19.42
N VAL A 5 1.01 1.04 -18.67
CA VAL A 5 2.39 0.73 -18.27
C VAL A 5 3.10 -0.17 -19.30
N TYR A 6 2.37 -1.14 -19.87
CA TYR A 6 2.90 -2.10 -20.82
C TYR A 6 2.27 -1.93 -22.21
N ASN A 7 3.06 -2.19 -23.24
CA ASN A 7 2.55 -2.29 -24.60
C ASN A 7 1.97 -3.70 -24.87
N SER A 8 1.35 -3.89 -26.04
CA SER A 8 0.78 -5.16 -26.47
C SER A 8 1.76 -6.34 -26.52
N SER A 9 3.06 -6.08 -26.53
CA SER A 9 4.13 -7.09 -26.46
C SER A 9 4.61 -7.38 -25.03
N GLY A 10 4.00 -6.77 -24.00
CA GLY A 10 4.37 -6.93 -22.60
C GLY A 10 5.67 -6.22 -22.21
N LYS A 11 6.13 -5.23 -23.01
CA LYS A 11 7.24 -4.34 -22.65
C LYS A 11 6.69 -3.07 -22.01
N LEU A 12 7.42 -2.51 -21.05
CA LEU A 12 7.13 -1.20 -20.48
C LEU A 12 7.07 -0.16 -21.60
N LYS A 13 5.96 0.57 -21.75
CA LYS A 13 5.77 1.58 -22.80
C LYS A 13 6.83 2.69 -22.77
N HIS A 14 7.36 2.96 -21.59
CA HIS A 14 8.39 3.96 -21.35
C HIS A 14 9.70 3.31 -20.86
N GLU A 15 9.88 2.00 -21.11
CA GLU A 15 11.18 1.38 -20.92
C GLU A 15 12.15 2.14 -21.85
N ASN A 16 12.88 3.05 -21.24
CA ASN A 16 13.88 3.82 -21.96
C ASN A 16 14.92 2.84 -22.49
N ASP A 17 14.89 2.61 -23.79
CA ASP A 17 15.97 2.01 -24.57
C ASP A 17 17.18 2.98 -24.56
N ARG A 18 17.44 3.61 -23.42
CA ARG A 18 18.58 4.50 -23.25
C ARG A 18 19.83 3.63 -23.32
N ARG A 19 20.65 3.89 -24.33
CA ARG A 19 22.05 3.47 -24.34
C ARG A 19 22.68 3.83 -23.00
N PRO A 20 23.74 3.16 -22.56
CA PRO A 20 24.44 3.56 -21.35
C PRO A 20 24.85 5.03 -21.49
N GLU A 21 24.07 5.90 -20.90
CA GLU A 21 24.41 7.33 -20.81
C GLU A 21 25.57 7.47 -19.84
N ALA A 22 26.44 8.44 -20.12
CA ALA A 22 27.57 8.75 -19.26
C ALA A 22 27.09 8.99 -17.82
N TYR A 23 27.97 8.67 -16.87
CA TYR A 23 27.73 9.00 -15.45
C TYR A 23 27.40 10.48 -15.33
N GLU A 24 26.26 10.80 -14.75
CA GLU A 24 25.85 12.18 -14.46
C GLU A 24 25.45 12.27 -13.00
N GLU A 25 26.33 12.95 -12.22
CA GLU A 25 26.13 13.12 -10.79
C GLU A 25 24.97 14.08 -10.54
N LYS A 26 24.01 13.64 -9.73
CA LYS A 26 22.93 14.45 -9.19
C LYS A 26 22.94 14.37 -7.66
N THR A 27 22.49 15.43 -7.03
CA THR A 27 22.29 15.46 -5.57
C THR A 27 20.81 15.59 -5.28
N TYR A 28 20.28 14.68 -4.49
CA TYR A 28 18.92 14.76 -3.97
C TYR A 28 18.96 15.00 -2.46
N THR A 29 18.12 15.91 -1.99
CA THR A 29 18.03 16.26 -0.57
C THR A 29 16.65 15.93 -0.03
N VAL A 30 16.61 15.06 0.96
CA VAL A 30 15.40 14.74 1.70
C VAL A 30 15.61 14.95 3.18
N ARG A 31 14.71 15.70 3.83
CA ARG A 31 14.80 16.05 5.27
C ARG A 31 16.17 16.62 5.70
N GLY A 32 16.73 17.49 4.88
CA GLY A 32 18.01 18.14 5.16
C GLY A 32 19.25 17.24 4.98
N LYS A 33 19.07 16.00 4.48
CA LYS A 33 20.18 15.09 4.16
C LYS A 33 20.31 14.97 2.65
N SER A 34 21.50 15.28 2.15
CA SER A 34 21.83 15.21 0.73
C SER A 34 22.51 13.90 0.38
N GLN A 35 22.08 13.29 -0.71
CA GLN A 35 22.68 12.09 -1.28
C GLN A 35 23.07 12.35 -2.72
N LYS A 36 24.34 12.09 -3.04
CA LYS A 36 24.84 12.09 -4.41
C LYS A 36 24.64 10.72 -5.05
N TYR A 37 24.22 10.69 -6.29
CA TYR A 37 23.97 9.47 -7.07
C TYR A 37 24.11 9.74 -8.57
N ASN A 38 24.15 8.68 -9.37
CA ASN A 38 24.07 8.79 -10.83
C ASN A 38 22.59 8.86 -11.23
N LYS A 39 22.14 9.96 -11.85
CA LYS A 39 20.74 10.08 -12.30
C LYS A 39 20.38 9.10 -13.41
N ASN A 40 21.39 8.62 -14.16
CA ASN A 40 21.23 7.63 -15.23
C ASN A 40 21.35 6.18 -14.70
N THR A 41 21.07 5.98 -13.42
CA THR A 41 21.15 4.66 -12.77
C THR A 41 20.19 3.65 -13.41
N ARG A 42 20.65 2.40 -13.52
CA ARG A 42 19.87 1.27 -14.07
C ARG A 42 19.77 0.08 -13.14
N ASN A 43 20.73 -0.05 -12.23
CA ASN A 43 20.77 -1.13 -11.26
C ASN A 43 20.14 -0.67 -9.96
N ILE A 44 18.82 -0.57 -9.94
CA ILE A 44 18.06 -0.10 -8.78
C ILE A 44 17.66 -1.30 -7.93
N VAL A 45 17.88 -1.21 -6.62
CA VAL A 45 17.26 -2.06 -5.62
C VAL A 45 16.21 -1.26 -4.88
N ALA A 46 14.96 -1.71 -4.91
CA ALA A 46 13.85 -1.03 -4.28
C ALA A 46 13.38 -1.79 -3.03
N LEU A 47 13.83 -1.35 -1.85
CA LEU A 47 13.32 -1.84 -0.57
C LEU A 47 12.03 -1.10 -0.16
N SER A 48 11.55 -0.19 -1.00
CA SER A 48 10.26 0.50 -0.90
C SER A 48 9.92 1.19 -2.23
N GLY A 49 8.62 1.41 -2.51
CA GLY A 49 8.15 2.24 -3.62
C GLY A 49 8.29 1.62 -5.01
N ALA A 50 8.49 0.32 -5.11
CA ALA A 50 8.70 -0.37 -6.38
C ALA A 50 7.54 -0.16 -7.38
N GLY A 51 6.30 -0.15 -6.90
CA GLY A 51 5.12 0.04 -7.75
C GLY A 51 4.98 1.47 -8.30
N ASP A 52 5.41 2.48 -7.55
CA ASP A 52 5.47 3.85 -8.05
C ASP A 52 6.57 3.99 -9.12
N LEU A 53 7.74 3.38 -8.91
CA LEU A 53 8.83 3.37 -9.90
C LEU A 53 8.37 2.70 -11.20
N ILE A 54 7.74 1.54 -11.11
CA ILE A 54 7.22 0.80 -12.27
C ILE A 54 6.17 1.62 -13.04
N ALA A 55 5.32 2.37 -12.35
CA ALA A 55 4.32 3.22 -12.99
C ALA A 55 4.94 4.32 -13.87
N PHE A 56 6.21 4.67 -13.62
CA PHE A 56 7.02 5.55 -14.45
C PHE A 56 7.95 4.81 -15.43
N GLY A 57 7.80 3.50 -15.58
CA GLY A 57 8.66 2.70 -16.44
C GLY A 57 10.06 2.45 -15.88
N ILE A 58 10.28 2.75 -14.59
CA ILE A 58 11.56 2.56 -13.91
C ILE A 58 11.52 1.21 -13.21
N LYS A 59 12.16 0.21 -13.84
CA LYS A 59 12.12 -1.16 -13.36
C LYS A 59 13.29 -1.48 -12.44
N PRO A 60 13.02 -1.80 -11.15
CA PRO A 60 14.06 -2.28 -10.25
C PRO A 60 14.62 -3.63 -10.70
N LYS A 61 15.91 -3.88 -10.47
CA LYS A 61 16.54 -5.20 -10.63
C LYS A 61 16.11 -6.16 -9.55
N ALA A 62 16.00 -5.66 -8.32
CA ALA A 62 15.50 -6.41 -7.19
C ALA A 62 14.63 -5.53 -6.29
N MET A 63 13.66 -6.12 -5.63
CA MET A 63 12.74 -5.39 -4.76
C MET A 63 12.21 -6.25 -3.63
N ILE A 64 11.71 -5.63 -2.58
CA ILE A 64 10.79 -6.28 -1.66
C ILE A 64 9.41 -6.28 -2.31
N ASN A 65 8.79 -7.46 -2.37
CA ASN A 65 7.41 -7.57 -2.86
C ASN A 65 6.43 -7.15 -1.75
N GLU A 66 5.96 -5.93 -1.83
CA GLU A 66 4.95 -5.39 -0.92
C GLU A 66 3.52 -5.55 -1.48
N SER A 67 3.38 -5.89 -2.77
CA SER A 67 2.08 -6.04 -3.44
C SER A 67 2.00 -7.31 -4.30
N ASP A 68 0.79 -7.82 -4.51
CA ASP A 68 0.56 -9.07 -5.25
C ASP A 68 0.25 -8.79 -6.75
N TYR A 69 1.18 -8.13 -7.42
CA TYR A 69 1.08 -7.79 -8.84
C TYR A 69 2.27 -8.31 -9.64
N PRO A 70 2.46 -9.65 -9.73
CA PRO A 70 3.64 -10.24 -10.35
C PRO A 70 3.80 -9.86 -11.82
N GLU A 71 2.71 -9.54 -12.51
CA GLU A 71 2.72 -9.14 -13.93
C GLU A 71 3.49 -7.82 -14.16
N TYR A 72 3.46 -6.90 -13.20
CA TYR A 72 4.21 -5.64 -13.30
C TYR A 72 5.72 -5.83 -13.05
N PHE A 73 6.08 -6.86 -12.30
CA PHE A 73 7.44 -7.09 -11.84
C PHE A 73 8.14 -8.26 -12.56
N LYS A 74 7.61 -8.68 -13.71
CA LYS A 74 8.22 -9.77 -14.47
C LYS A 74 9.69 -9.48 -14.79
N GLY A 75 10.60 -10.34 -14.30
CA GLY A 75 12.04 -10.19 -14.44
C GLY A 75 12.70 -9.22 -13.45
N THR A 76 11.98 -8.83 -12.38
CA THR A 76 12.54 -8.23 -11.17
C THR A 76 12.68 -9.34 -10.14
N GLU A 77 13.82 -9.39 -9.45
CA GLU A 77 14.06 -10.37 -8.39
C GLU A 77 13.37 -9.92 -7.09
N ILE A 78 12.77 -10.88 -6.39
CA ILE A 78 12.07 -10.61 -5.13
C ILE A 78 13.01 -10.93 -3.97
N LEU A 79 13.31 -9.92 -3.18
CA LEU A 79 14.08 -10.03 -1.95
C LEU A 79 13.20 -10.46 -0.79
N GLU A 80 13.79 -11.16 0.16
CA GLU A 80 13.12 -11.46 1.41
C GLU A 80 12.92 -10.18 2.23
N ASN A 81 11.68 -9.97 2.71
CA ASN A 81 11.37 -8.84 3.60
C ASN A 81 11.79 -9.16 5.04
N SER A 82 13.09 -9.31 5.25
CA SER A 82 13.71 -9.53 6.57
C SER A 82 14.25 -8.23 7.15
N GLN A 83 14.23 -8.11 8.47
CA GLN A 83 14.83 -6.98 9.17
C GLN A 83 15.85 -7.52 10.21
N PRO A 84 17.12 -7.14 10.13
CA PRO A 84 17.76 -6.25 9.15
C PRO A 84 17.87 -6.92 7.77
N PHE A 85 17.93 -6.10 6.71
CA PHE A 85 18.12 -6.60 5.35
C PHE A 85 19.48 -7.28 5.17
N ASP A 86 19.50 -8.39 4.42
CA ASP A 86 20.73 -9.09 4.05
C ASP A 86 21.54 -8.25 3.03
N LYS A 87 22.63 -7.67 3.50
CA LYS A 87 23.52 -6.85 2.68
C LYS A 87 24.20 -7.64 1.55
N GLU A 88 24.51 -8.90 1.81
CA GLU A 88 25.18 -9.74 0.81
C GLU A 88 24.20 -10.12 -0.32
N GLU A 89 22.94 -10.33 0.01
CA GLU A 89 21.91 -10.52 -1.00
C GLU A 89 21.76 -9.27 -1.86
N ILE A 90 21.70 -8.07 -1.26
CA ILE A 90 21.58 -6.80 -1.99
C ILE A 90 22.80 -6.57 -2.90
N ARG A 91 24.02 -6.88 -2.41
CA ARG A 91 25.28 -6.72 -3.20
C ARG A 91 25.31 -7.55 -4.48
N LYS A 92 24.64 -8.69 -4.53
CA LYS A 92 24.58 -9.55 -5.73
C LYS A 92 24.03 -8.81 -6.96
N TYR A 93 23.14 -7.83 -6.73
CA TYR A 93 22.52 -7.05 -7.78
C TYR A 93 23.36 -5.86 -8.24
N LYS A 94 24.51 -5.59 -7.56
CA LYS A 94 25.42 -4.47 -7.87
C LYS A 94 24.66 -3.15 -8.07
N PRO A 95 23.88 -2.72 -7.08
CA PRO A 95 23.03 -1.55 -7.23
C PRO A 95 23.86 -0.28 -7.44
N ASP A 96 23.36 0.61 -8.30
CA ASP A 96 23.84 1.99 -8.42
C ASP A 96 23.06 2.92 -7.51
N LEU A 97 21.87 2.47 -7.08
CA LEU A 97 20.96 3.22 -6.22
C LEU A 97 20.05 2.25 -5.43
N ILE A 98 19.86 2.56 -4.15
CA ILE A 98 18.95 1.80 -3.28
C ILE A 98 17.85 2.75 -2.79
N PHE A 99 16.59 2.39 -3.03
CA PHE A 99 15.45 3.06 -2.43
C PHE A 99 15.01 2.35 -1.15
N VAL A 100 14.72 3.14 -0.11
CA VAL A 100 14.27 2.64 1.18
C VAL A 100 13.03 3.40 1.64
N TYR A 101 12.28 2.84 2.60
CA TYR A 101 11.17 3.57 3.19
C TYR A 101 11.68 4.71 4.08
N GLU A 102 10.93 5.81 4.06
CA GLU A 102 11.30 7.08 4.68
C GLU A 102 11.67 6.98 6.16
N LYS A 103 11.01 6.10 6.91
CA LYS A 103 11.20 5.93 8.35
C LYS A 103 12.29 4.90 8.71
N MET A 104 13.05 4.41 7.72
CA MET A 104 14.17 3.53 8.00
C MET A 104 15.19 4.21 8.91
N SER A 105 15.69 3.48 9.91
CA SER A 105 16.67 4.03 10.85
C SER A 105 17.93 4.52 10.13
N GLU A 106 18.53 5.60 10.63
CA GLU A 106 19.78 6.12 10.05
C GLU A 106 20.92 5.10 10.08
N ASN A 107 20.95 4.27 11.11
CA ASN A 107 21.94 3.20 11.24
C ASN A 107 21.82 2.17 10.11
N ASP A 108 20.58 1.79 9.75
CA ASP A 108 20.36 0.83 8.68
C ASP A 108 20.61 1.46 7.31
N GLN A 109 20.18 2.72 7.11
CA GLN A 109 20.55 3.47 5.90
C GLN A 109 22.07 3.58 5.73
N LYS A 110 22.83 3.86 6.82
CA LYS A 110 24.30 3.91 6.79
C LYS A 110 24.92 2.60 6.34
N LYS A 111 24.41 1.47 6.84
CA LYS A 111 24.86 0.13 6.41
C LYS A 111 24.61 -0.12 4.92
N LEU A 112 23.49 0.36 4.39
CA LEU A 112 23.17 0.22 2.97
C LEU A 112 24.01 1.16 2.10
N ARG A 113 24.39 2.36 2.60
CA ARG A 113 25.30 3.28 1.90
C ARG A 113 26.72 2.74 1.71
N GLU A 114 27.10 1.69 2.45
CA GLU A 114 28.33 0.94 2.18
C GLU A 114 28.28 0.15 0.85
N ILE A 115 27.08 -0.04 0.29
CA ILE A 115 26.86 -0.77 -0.97
C ILE A 115 26.66 0.21 -2.13
N ALA A 116 25.72 1.15 -1.97
CA ALA A 116 25.35 2.13 -2.99
C ALA A 116 24.70 3.37 -2.35
N PRO A 117 24.54 4.49 -3.07
CA PRO A 117 23.70 5.61 -2.64
C PRO A 117 22.30 5.15 -2.19
N VAL A 118 21.79 5.73 -1.12
CA VAL A 118 20.49 5.39 -0.53
C VAL A 118 19.59 6.62 -0.53
N ILE A 119 18.43 6.52 -1.15
CA ILE A 119 17.41 7.57 -1.14
C ILE A 119 16.14 7.06 -0.45
N PRO A 120 15.73 7.69 0.67
CA PRO A 120 14.44 7.42 1.28
C PRO A 120 13.30 7.94 0.39
N LEU A 121 12.37 7.06 0.03
CA LEU A 121 11.15 7.45 -0.64
C LEU A 121 10.07 7.85 0.38
N LEU A 122 9.30 8.88 0.04
CA LEU A 122 8.16 9.33 0.82
C LEU A 122 7.16 8.20 0.99
N SER A 123 6.69 8.03 2.21
CA SER A 123 5.80 6.92 2.59
C SER A 123 4.32 7.31 2.49
N ASN A 124 3.48 6.42 2.97
CA ASN A 124 2.02 6.57 3.01
C ASN A 124 1.50 7.80 3.77
N SER A 125 2.34 8.46 4.57
CA SER A 125 1.98 9.71 5.25
C SER A 125 1.94 10.95 4.33
N PHE A 126 2.45 10.81 3.11
CA PHE A 126 2.43 11.87 2.09
C PHE A 126 1.36 11.61 1.05
N SER A 127 0.90 12.68 0.37
CA SER A 127 -0.02 12.55 -0.75
C SER A 127 0.63 11.81 -1.93
N GLU A 128 -0.19 11.24 -2.80
CA GLU A 128 0.28 10.64 -4.05
C GLU A 128 1.06 11.65 -4.87
N GLU A 129 0.59 12.89 -4.95
CA GLU A 129 1.25 13.95 -5.71
C GLU A 129 2.66 14.22 -5.19
N GLU A 130 2.87 14.34 -3.88
CA GLU A 130 4.19 14.53 -3.28
C GLU A 130 5.13 13.37 -3.60
N ARG A 131 4.64 12.14 -3.51
CA ARG A 131 5.45 10.95 -3.82
C ARG A 131 5.84 10.87 -5.30
N LEU A 132 4.90 11.14 -6.19
CA LEU A 132 5.16 11.15 -7.63
C LEU A 132 6.10 12.29 -8.03
N ARG A 133 5.97 13.46 -7.41
CA ARG A 133 6.90 14.59 -7.58
C ARG A 133 8.32 14.26 -7.10
N GLN A 134 8.44 13.51 -6.02
CA GLN A 134 9.75 13.04 -5.56
C GLN A 134 10.44 12.19 -6.63
N ILE A 135 9.73 11.24 -7.24
CA ILE A 135 10.29 10.39 -8.31
C ILE A 135 10.64 11.24 -9.54
N GLN A 136 9.77 12.21 -9.88
CA GLN A 136 10.07 13.18 -10.95
C GLN A 136 11.40 13.88 -10.72
N GLU A 137 11.61 14.44 -9.53
CA GLU A 137 12.81 15.17 -9.18
C GLU A 137 14.05 14.26 -9.23
N ILE A 138 13.94 13.02 -8.70
CA ILE A 138 15.07 12.09 -8.70
C ILE A 138 15.53 11.74 -10.12
N PHE A 139 14.62 11.51 -11.05
CA PHE A 139 14.92 11.02 -12.40
C PHE A 139 14.80 12.08 -13.52
N ASP A 140 14.56 13.35 -13.18
CA ASP A 140 14.30 14.43 -14.15
C ASP A 140 13.21 14.08 -15.18
N LEU A 141 12.09 13.50 -14.68
CA LEU A 141 11.00 13.08 -15.56
C LEU A 141 10.26 14.30 -16.13
N ASP A 142 9.77 14.14 -17.36
CA ASP A 142 8.99 15.17 -18.02
C ASP A 142 7.72 15.54 -17.22
N GLU A 143 7.45 16.85 -17.11
CA GLU A 143 6.32 17.38 -16.35
C GLU A 143 4.98 16.86 -16.86
N SER A 144 4.81 16.75 -18.17
CA SER A 144 3.56 16.30 -18.78
C SER A 144 3.28 14.84 -18.43
N PHE A 145 4.33 14.00 -18.40
CA PHE A 145 4.23 12.59 -18.04
C PHE A 145 3.87 12.40 -16.57
N VAL A 146 4.45 13.21 -15.68
CA VAL A 146 4.12 13.16 -14.26
C VAL A 146 2.71 13.69 -13.99
N MET A 147 2.32 14.77 -14.66
CA MET A 147 0.95 15.33 -14.56
C MET A 147 -0.11 14.35 -15.04
N GLU A 148 0.15 13.53 -16.06
CA GLU A 148 -0.75 12.45 -16.47
C GLU A 148 -1.05 11.50 -15.31
N LYS A 149 -0.01 11.07 -14.55
CA LYS A 149 -0.18 10.17 -13.40
C LYS A 149 -0.90 10.85 -12.23
N ILE A 150 -0.58 12.11 -11.95
CA ILE A 150 -1.26 12.90 -10.93
C ILE A 150 -2.75 13.06 -11.27
N ASN A 151 -3.09 13.39 -12.51
CA ASN A 151 -4.47 13.53 -12.96
C ASN A 151 -5.20 12.19 -12.89
N TYR A 152 -4.56 11.10 -13.29
CA TYR A 152 -5.12 9.75 -13.12
C TYR A 152 -5.55 9.49 -11.66
N VAL A 153 -4.70 9.81 -10.68
CA VAL A 153 -5.05 9.66 -9.26
C VAL A 153 -6.26 10.52 -8.87
N LYS A 154 -6.30 11.78 -9.32
CA LYS A 154 -7.41 12.71 -9.04
C LYS A 154 -8.73 12.21 -9.63
N ASP A 155 -8.70 11.73 -10.87
CA ASP A 155 -9.87 11.18 -11.56
C ASP A 155 -10.37 9.89 -10.91
N LEU A 156 -9.45 9.01 -10.52
CA LEU A 156 -9.75 7.77 -9.80
C LEU A 156 -10.46 8.07 -8.48
N LYS A 157 -9.92 8.98 -7.68
CA LYS A 157 -10.51 9.42 -6.42
C LYS A 157 -11.93 9.99 -6.65
N THR A 158 -12.09 10.89 -7.62
CA THR A 158 -13.36 11.51 -7.95
C THR A 158 -14.40 10.47 -8.38
N LYS A 159 -14.01 9.52 -9.22
CA LYS A 159 -14.85 8.41 -9.67
C LYS A 159 -15.43 7.63 -8.49
N TYR A 160 -14.56 7.17 -7.60
CA TYR A 160 -14.99 6.33 -6.48
C TYR A 160 -15.75 7.13 -5.42
N LEU A 161 -15.34 8.35 -5.13
CA LEU A 161 -16.06 9.24 -4.22
C LEU A 161 -17.50 9.46 -4.67
N ASN A 162 -17.72 9.77 -5.97
CA ASN A 162 -19.03 9.97 -6.53
C ASN A 162 -19.88 8.68 -6.53
N ALA A 163 -19.26 7.53 -6.76
CA ALA A 163 -19.95 6.25 -6.71
C ALA A 163 -20.37 5.89 -5.27
N ILE A 164 -19.51 6.11 -4.28
CA ILE A 164 -19.76 5.81 -2.87
C ILE A 164 -20.83 6.73 -2.29
N LYS A 165 -20.80 8.04 -2.59
CA LYS A 165 -21.83 9.01 -2.15
C LYS A 165 -23.26 8.60 -2.51
N LYS A 166 -23.45 7.81 -3.55
CA LYS A 166 -24.78 7.28 -3.94
C LYS A 166 -25.23 6.09 -3.10
N LEU A 167 -24.31 5.46 -2.37
CA LEU A 167 -24.56 4.22 -1.62
C LEU A 167 -24.63 4.45 -0.10
N VAL A 168 -24.01 5.52 0.39
CA VAL A 168 -23.89 5.79 1.83
C VAL A 168 -24.46 7.17 2.17
N LYS A 169 -24.93 7.30 3.43
CA LYS A 169 -25.30 8.60 4.01
C LYS A 169 -24.06 9.24 4.64
N GLU A 170 -24.09 10.54 4.86
CA GLU A 170 -23.00 11.26 5.55
C GLU A 170 -22.75 10.75 6.98
N THR A 171 -23.72 10.13 7.60
CA THR A 171 -23.63 9.53 8.93
C THR A 171 -23.11 8.10 8.92
N THR A 172 -22.99 7.47 7.76
CA THR A 172 -22.57 6.07 7.64
C THR A 172 -21.16 5.89 8.17
N THR A 173 -21.01 4.94 9.10
CA THR A 173 -19.73 4.58 9.69
C THR A 173 -19.14 3.32 9.07
N LEU A 174 -17.82 3.24 9.04
CA LEU A 174 -17.10 2.08 8.54
C LEU A 174 -16.04 1.64 9.57
N THR A 175 -15.89 0.33 9.70
CA THR A 175 -14.83 -0.28 10.52
C THR A 175 -14.05 -1.31 9.72
N PHE A 176 -12.73 -1.24 9.83
CA PHE A 176 -11.83 -2.26 9.34
C PHE A 176 -11.40 -3.18 10.48
N PHE A 177 -11.76 -4.43 10.35
CA PHE A 177 -11.25 -5.51 11.20
C PHE A 177 -10.06 -6.18 10.53
N CYS A 178 -9.12 -6.62 11.35
CA CYS A 178 -7.96 -7.38 10.89
C CYS A 178 -8.02 -8.79 11.48
N VAL A 179 -7.85 -9.79 10.65
CA VAL A 179 -7.78 -11.20 11.09
C VAL A 179 -6.33 -11.65 11.10
N THR A 180 -5.87 -12.01 12.28
CA THR A 180 -4.60 -12.66 12.57
C THR A 180 -4.92 -14.00 13.25
N ASP A 181 -4.30 -14.31 14.39
CA ASP A 181 -4.71 -15.41 15.27
C ASP A 181 -6.02 -15.08 16.02
N GLY A 182 -6.43 -13.83 16.03
CA GLY A 182 -7.69 -13.30 16.54
C GLY A 182 -8.23 -12.20 15.63
N ILE A 183 -9.29 -11.53 16.08
CA ILE A 183 -9.84 -10.36 15.38
C ILE A 183 -9.45 -9.11 16.13
N THR A 184 -8.87 -8.17 15.42
CA THR A 184 -8.42 -6.88 15.94
C THR A 184 -9.01 -5.75 15.11
N ILE A 185 -8.95 -4.52 15.62
CA ILE A 185 -9.18 -3.33 14.82
C ILE A 185 -7.87 -2.98 14.11
N LEU A 186 -7.97 -2.53 12.89
CA LEU A 186 -6.83 -2.01 12.16
C LEU A 186 -6.44 -0.63 12.72
N LYS A 187 -5.45 -0.59 13.61
CA LYS A 187 -5.13 0.56 14.48
C LYS A 187 -4.33 1.69 13.87
N THR A 188 -3.82 1.59 12.67
CA THR A 188 -2.86 2.61 12.22
C THR A 188 -3.28 3.32 10.94
N ASP A 189 -3.01 4.63 10.89
CA ASP A 189 -2.98 5.42 9.66
C ASP A 189 -1.97 4.86 8.63
N ALA A 190 -1.08 3.97 9.09
CA ALA A 190 -0.09 3.31 8.26
C ALA A 190 -0.69 2.31 7.26
N TRP A 191 -1.90 1.84 7.51
CA TRP A 191 -2.59 0.98 6.56
C TRP A 191 -3.39 1.84 5.61
N TYR A 192 -2.99 1.81 4.38
CA TYR A 192 -3.49 2.70 3.35
C TYR A 192 -5.02 2.66 3.16
N PHE A 193 -5.66 1.54 3.43
CA PHE A 193 -7.12 1.44 3.39
C PHE A 193 -7.83 2.38 4.34
N ASN A 194 -7.32 2.52 5.57
CA ASN A 194 -7.86 3.48 6.52
C ASN A 194 -7.73 4.90 5.98
N TYR A 195 -6.57 5.22 5.38
CA TYR A 195 -6.33 6.52 4.78
C TYR A 195 -7.31 6.78 3.61
N ILE A 196 -7.42 5.84 2.66
CA ILE A 196 -8.38 5.96 1.54
C ILE A 196 -9.79 6.14 2.07
N ALA A 197 -10.27 5.27 2.94
CA ALA A 197 -11.67 5.29 3.38
C ALA A 197 -12.00 6.56 4.19
N TYR A 198 -11.18 6.90 5.17
CA TYR A 198 -11.50 7.96 6.12
C TYR A 198 -11.03 9.34 5.68
N LYS A 199 -9.85 9.45 5.06
CA LYS A 199 -9.29 10.74 4.66
C LYS A 199 -9.67 11.14 3.24
N GLU A 200 -9.63 10.20 2.30
CA GLU A 200 -9.86 10.52 0.89
C GLU A 200 -11.31 10.38 0.48
N LEU A 201 -11.99 9.31 0.91
CA LEU A 201 -13.40 9.08 0.62
C LEU A 201 -14.34 9.72 1.65
N GLY A 202 -13.79 10.20 2.78
CA GLY A 202 -14.54 10.93 3.80
C GLY A 202 -15.60 10.10 4.52
N ILE A 203 -15.47 8.76 4.54
CA ILE A 203 -16.38 7.89 5.29
C ILE A 203 -16.08 8.04 6.78
N LYS A 204 -17.09 8.09 7.61
CA LYS A 204 -16.90 8.27 9.04
C LYS A 204 -16.32 7.02 9.69
N MET A 205 -15.35 7.23 10.57
CA MET A 205 -14.90 6.21 11.51
C MET A 205 -15.88 6.13 12.67
N LEU A 206 -16.16 4.92 13.14
CA LEU A 206 -16.96 4.74 14.36
C LEU A 206 -16.20 5.34 15.56
N GLN A 207 -16.90 6.04 16.46
CA GLN A 207 -16.25 6.73 17.59
C GLN A 207 -15.46 5.76 18.48
N THR A 208 -16.03 4.60 18.80
CA THR A 208 -15.35 3.55 19.59
C THR A 208 -14.02 3.10 18.94
N VAL A 209 -14.01 2.99 17.60
CA VAL A 209 -12.78 2.66 16.85
C VAL A 209 -11.77 3.80 16.95
N TYR A 210 -12.23 5.04 16.76
CA TYR A 210 -11.36 6.23 16.88
C TYR A 210 -10.71 6.31 18.25
N ASP A 211 -11.48 6.11 19.32
CA ASP A 211 -10.99 6.18 20.71
C ASP A 211 -9.97 5.06 20.98
N GLU A 212 -10.23 3.86 20.47
CA GLU A 212 -9.34 2.71 20.65
C GLU A 212 -8.01 2.88 19.91
N ILE A 213 -8.01 3.35 18.65
CA ILE A 213 -6.78 3.55 17.89
C ILE A 213 -5.90 4.67 18.44
N ASN A 214 -6.50 5.65 19.12
CA ASN A 214 -5.80 6.78 19.73
C ASN A 214 -5.47 6.56 21.21
N ARG A 215 -5.84 5.44 21.80
CA ARG A 215 -5.57 5.13 23.20
C ARG A 215 -4.08 4.90 23.45
N PRO A 216 -3.42 5.67 24.33
CA PRO A 216 -1.99 5.52 24.62
C PRO A 216 -1.64 4.12 25.14
N GLY A 217 -0.50 3.60 24.75
CA GLY A 217 0.05 2.34 25.28
C GLY A 217 -0.63 1.06 24.79
N VAL A 218 -1.60 1.14 23.89
CA VAL A 218 -2.24 -0.03 23.31
C VAL A 218 -1.43 -0.55 22.11
N LEU A 219 -1.16 -1.86 22.11
CA LEU A 219 -0.47 -2.51 20.99
C LEU A 219 -1.30 -2.40 19.70
N PRO A 220 -0.65 -2.28 18.53
CA PRO A 220 -1.34 -2.13 17.23
C PRO A 220 -2.36 -3.24 16.93
N PHE A 221 -2.19 -4.42 17.49
CA PHE A 221 -2.99 -5.62 17.20
C PHE A 221 -3.50 -6.29 18.48
N SER A 222 -4.10 -5.54 19.40
CA SER A 222 -4.74 -6.15 20.56
C SER A 222 -6.00 -6.91 20.12
N PRO A 223 -6.13 -8.21 20.39
CA PRO A 223 -7.33 -8.97 20.04
C PRO A 223 -8.56 -8.43 20.76
N LEU A 224 -9.68 -8.34 20.03
CA LEU A 224 -10.98 -8.00 20.61
C LEU A 224 -11.59 -9.25 21.25
N SER A 225 -12.22 -9.06 22.41
CA SER A 225 -12.96 -10.14 23.04
C SER A 225 -14.30 -10.38 22.32
N PRO A 226 -14.86 -11.61 22.41
CA PRO A 226 -16.19 -11.90 21.88
C PRO A 226 -17.27 -10.97 22.43
N GLU A 227 -17.14 -10.53 23.69
CA GLU A 227 -18.13 -9.70 24.37
C GLU A 227 -18.12 -8.27 23.84
N THR A 228 -16.93 -7.73 23.50
CA THR A 228 -16.75 -6.33 23.14
C THR A 228 -16.75 -6.08 21.63
N ILE A 229 -16.52 -7.09 20.79
CA ILE A 229 -16.34 -6.90 19.35
C ILE A 229 -17.48 -6.15 18.67
N ARG A 230 -18.71 -6.32 19.17
CA ARG A 230 -19.89 -5.65 18.61
C ARG A 230 -19.88 -4.14 18.78
N GLU A 231 -19.20 -3.64 19.81
CA GLU A 231 -19.08 -2.20 20.07
C GLU A 231 -18.24 -1.49 19.00
N TYR A 232 -17.49 -2.28 18.23
CA TYR A 232 -16.63 -1.80 17.14
C TYR A 232 -17.24 -2.03 15.75
N GLU A 233 -18.44 -2.62 15.66
CA GLU A 233 -19.12 -2.78 14.35
C GLU A 233 -19.74 -1.44 13.92
N GLY A 234 -19.24 -0.90 12.79
CA GLY A 234 -19.87 0.22 12.10
C GLY A 234 -21.06 -0.23 11.23
N ASP A 235 -21.67 0.70 10.53
CA ASP A 235 -22.71 0.40 9.54
C ASP A 235 -22.17 -0.50 8.42
N ILE A 236 -20.89 -0.30 8.06
CA ILE A 236 -20.15 -1.09 7.09
C ILE A 236 -18.94 -1.70 7.78
N ASN A 237 -18.74 -3.01 7.59
CA ASN A 237 -17.62 -3.73 8.19
C ASN A 237 -16.82 -4.43 7.09
N ILE A 238 -15.54 -4.17 7.06
CA ILE A 238 -14.58 -4.78 6.14
C ILE A 238 -13.56 -5.55 6.97
N CYS A 239 -13.32 -6.78 6.58
CA CYS A 239 -12.31 -7.62 7.20
C CYS A 239 -11.07 -7.68 6.31
N VAL A 240 -9.91 -7.45 6.90
CA VAL A 240 -8.60 -7.60 6.28
C VAL A 240 -7.98 -8.92 6.73
N ASP A 241 -7.75 -9.82 5.81
CA ASP A 241 -7.16 -11.13 6.13
C ASP A 241 -5.64 -11.09 6.07
N LEU A 242 -4.99 -10.76 7.18
CA LEU A 242 -3.53 -10.82 7.31
C LEU A 242 -2.99 -12.24 7.46
N SER A 243 -3.85 -13.19 7.84
CA SER A 243 -3.45 -14.57 8.05
C SER A 243 -3.50 -15.43 6.78
N GLY A 244 -4.15 -14.93 5.72
CA GLY A 244 -4.47 -15.71 4.51
C GLY A 244 -5.44 -16.86 4.77
N THR A 245 -6.15 -16.84 5.90
CA THR A 245 -7.01 -17.94 6.36
C THR A 245 -8.49 -17.67 6.24
N VAL A 246 -8.90 -16.45 5.85
CA VAL A 246 -10.34 -16.07 5.78
C VAL A 246 -11.12 -16.95 4.82
N ASN A 247 -10.55 -17.38 3.71
CA ASN A 247 -11.17 -18.37 2.84
C ASN A 247 -11.37 -19.72 3.53
N LYS A 248 -10.64 -19.99 4.61
CA LYS A 248 -10.77 -21.19 5.46
C LYS A 248 -11.77 -20.98 6.59
N PHE A 249 -12.15 -19.74 6.94
CA PHE A 249 -13.24 -19.44 7.88
C PHE A 249 -14.63 -19.82 7.33
N SER A 250 -14.76 -19.95 6.02
CA SER A 250 -15.97 -20.50 5.40
C SER A 250 -16.16 -22.02 5.67
N ASN A 251 -15.10 -22.74 6.00
CA ASN A 251 -15.13 -24.14 6.38
C ASN A 251 -15.37 -24.30 7.89
N LYS A 252 -16.36 -25.12 8.26
CA LYS A 252 -16.85 -25.33 9.63
C LYS A 252 -15.77 -25.49 10.71
N GLY A 253 -14.60 -26.07 10.37
CA GLY A 253 -13.52 -26.36 11.33
C GLY A 253 -12.62 -25.18 11.73
N ASN A 254 -12.62 -24.07 10.96
CA ASN A 254 -11.77 -22.91 11.26
C ASN A 254 -12.52 -21.72 11.89
N ARG A 255 -13.87 -21.77 11.90
CA ARG A 255 -14.71 -20.78 12.60
C ARG A 255 -14.50 -20.81 14.12
N ASP A 256 -14.01 -21.92 14.67
CA ASP A 256 -13.82 -22.07 16.11
C ASP A 256 -12.56 -21.39 16.64
N ARG A 257 -11.59 -21.08 15.78
CA ARG A 257 -10.34 -20.39 16.17
C ARG A 257 -10.52 -18.89 16.41
N ALA A 258 -11.48 -18.26 15.73
CA ALA A 258 -11.84 -16.87 15.98
C ALA A 258 -13.18 -16.79 16.70
N ALA A 259 -13.20 -17.10 18.01
CA ALA A 259 -14.44 -17.10 18.80
C ALA A 259 -15.21 -15.77 18.68
N ALA A 260 -14.50 -14.63 18.62
CA ALA A 260 -15.07 -13.31 18.43
C ALA A 260 -15.83 -13.17 17.08
N TRP A 261 -15.41 -13.88 16.02
CA TRP A 261 -16.06 -13.83 14.70
C TRP A 261 -17.53 -14.21 14.75
N LYS A 262 -17.87 -15.21 15.57
CA LYS A 262 -19.26 -15.71 15.71
C LYS A 262 -20.20 -14.69 16.34
N PHE A 263 -19.66 -13.74 17.08
CA PHE A 263 -20.45 -12.72 17.80
C PHE A 263 -20.74 -11.51 16.94
N MET A 264 -20.00 -11.27 15.86
CA MET A 264 -20.26 -10.15 14.97
C MET A 264 -21.62 -10.25 14.30
N SER A 265 -22.37 -9.15 14.33
CA SER A 265 -23.67 -9.04 13.66
C SER A 265 -23.49 -9.07 12.13
N SER A 266 -22.45 -8.42 11.63
CA SER A 266 -22.12 -8.39 10.21
C SER A 266 -21.75 -9.76 9.64
N VAL A 267 -21.15 -10.63 10.45
CA VAL A 267 -20.88 -12.03 10.09
C VAL A 267 -22.17 -12.84 10.05
N LYS A 268 -23.01 -12.74 11.10
CA LYS A 268 -24.30 -13.46 11.18
C LYS A 268 -25.22 -13.09 10.03
N ASN A 269 -25.26 -11.83 9.67
CA ASN A 269 -26.11 -11.29 8.61
C ASN A 269 -25.47 -11.36 7.22
N ASN A 270 -24.28 -11.93 7.11
CA ASN A 270 -23.51 -12.01 5.86
C ASN A 270 -23.34 -10.65 5.18
N THR A 271 -23.00 -9.61 5.94
CA THR A 271 -22.83 -8.24 5.46
C THR A 271 -21.38 -7.74 5.54
N ILE A 272 -20.47 -8.52 6.12
CA ILE A 272 -19.03 -8.24 6.13
C ILE A 272 -18.38 -8.73 4.84
N ARG A 273 -17.41 -7.99 4.34
CA ARG A 273 -16.54 -8.42 3.25
C ARG A 273 -15.12 -8.62 3.75
N CYS A 274 -14.55 -9.75 3.36
CA CYS A 274 -13.16 -10.05 3.63
C CYS A 274 -12.33 -9.79 2.37
N ILE A 275 -11.23 -9.09 2.55
CA ILE A 275 -10.33 -8.71 1.49
C ILE A 275 -8.91 -9.21 1.79
N PRO A 276 -8.13 -9.68 0.77
CA PRO A 276 -6.78 -10.21 0.97
C PRO A 276 -5.80 -9.16 1.47
N ALA A 277 -4.92 -9.50 2.40
CA ALA A 277 -3.94 -8.57 2.97
C ALA A 277 -2.92 -8.03 1.96
N LYS A 278 -2.55 -8.82 0.98
CA LYS A 278 -1.47 -8.49 0.03
C LYS A 278 -1.72 -7.22 -0.81
N ILE A 279 -2.98 -6.85 -1.01
CA ILE A 279 -3.36 -5.65 -1.78
C ILE A 279 -3.23 -4.37 -0.96
N TYR A 280 -3.02 -4.49 0.37
CA TYR A 280 -3.11 -3.38 1.31
C TYR A 280 -1.83 -2.70 1.68
N ALA A 281 -0.73 -3.43 1.52
CA ALA A 281 0.50 -3.07 2.19
C ALA A 281 1.06 -1.75 1.68
N THR A 282 0.73 -1.34 0.44
CA THR A 282 1.39 -0.23 -0.20
C THR A 282 0.44 0.75 -0.89
N LYS A 283 0.76 2.03 -0.74
CA LYS A 283 0.10 3.17 -1.42
C LYS A 283 0.66 3.37 -2.83
N GLU A 284 1.01 2.30 -3.52
CA GLU A 284 1.63 2.40 -4.82
C GLU A 284 0.63 2.64 -5.94
N LEU A 285 1.02 3.42 -6.94
CA LEU A 285 0.15 3.82 -8.04
C LEU A 285 -0.45 2.62 -8.80
N ILE A 286 0.32 1.54 -8.94
CA ILE A 286 -0.14 0.32 -9.63
C ILE A 286 -1.30 -0.38 -8.92
N SER A 287 -1.39 -0.28 -7.60
CA SER A 287 -2.41 -0.95 -6.77
C SER A 287 -3.62 -0.07 -6.47
N LEU A 288 -3.52 1.22 -6.73
CA LEU A 288 -4.46 2.22 -6.22
C LEU A 288 -5.90 1.99 -6.70
N ASN A 289 -6.10 1.69 -7.99
CA ASN A 289 -7.44 1.42 -8.52
C ASN A 289 -8.11 0.22 -7.84
N ASP A 290 -7.35 -0.84 -7.57
CA ASP A 290 -7.89 -2.03 -6.94
C ASP A 290 -8.24 -1.78 -5.48
N GLN A 291 -7.44 -0.97 -4.79
CA GLN A 291 -7.71 -0.57 -3.42
C GLN A 291 -9.01 0.23 -3.31
N TYR A 292 -9.20 1.26 -4.13
CA TYR A 292 -10.47 1.98 -4.21
C TYR A 292 -11.64 1.06 -4.60
N GLY A 293 -11.41 0.17 -5.59
CA GLY A 293 -12.39 -0.76 -6.08
C GLY A 293 -12.86 -1.77 -5.03
N LEU A 294 -11.95 -2.25 -4.18
CA LEU A 294 -12.28 -3.16 -3.08
C LEU A 294 -13.13 -2.48 -2.00
N ILE A 295 -12.77 -1.26 -1.59
CA ILE A 295 -13.58 -0.48 -0.64
C ILE A 295 -14.98 -0.24 -1.22
N TYR A 296 -15.06 0.21 -2.47
CA TYR A 296 -16.33 0.43 -3.15
C TYR A 296 -17.17 -0.85 -3.23
N SER A 297 -16.58 -1.98 -3.61
CA SER A 297 -17.31 -3.25 -3.73
C SER A 297 -17.82 -3.76 -2.39
N ALA A 298 -17.08 -3.55 -1.30
CA ALA A 298 -17.53 -3.89 0.04
C ALA A 298 -18.74 -3.04 0.49
N ILE A 299 -18.68 -1.73 0.22
CA ILE A 299 -19.78 -0.79 0.50
C ILE A 299 -21.02 -1.15 -0.33
N LYS A 300 -20.84 -1.40 -1.63
CA LYS A 300 -21.92 -1.81 -2.53
C LYS A 300 -22.59 -3.11 -2.08
N TYR A 301 -21.80 -4.10 -1.72
CA TYR A 301 -22.31 -5.39 -1.22
C TYR A 301 -23.21 -5.21 0.01
N LYS A 302 -22.77 -4.39 0.98
CA LYS A 302 -23.60 -4.08 2.16
C LYS A 302 -24.90 -3.39 1.76
N SER A 303 -24.84 -2.40 0.86
CA SER A 303 -26.02 -1.67 0.38
C SER A 303 -27.04 -2.59 -0.30
N GLU A 304 -26.61 -3.58 -1.06
CA GLU A 304 -27.47 -4.55 -1.73
C GLU A 304 -28.12 -5.54 -0.76
N LYS A 305 -27.43 -5.94 0.30
CA LYS A 305 -27.95 -6.85 1.36
C LYS A 305 -28.90 -6.18 2.34
N SER A 306 -28.92 -4.84 2.38
CA SER A 306 -29.77 -4.07 3.29
C SER A 306 -31.12 -3.67 2.67
N LYS A 307 -31.34 -3.99 1.39
CA LYS A 307 -32.61 -3.87 0.67
C LYS A 307 -33.40 -5.18 0.77
#